data_dca2e552abd22fc759a622938021ac17
#
_entry.id   dca2e552abd22fc759a622938021ac17
#
_cell.length_a   1.000
_cell.length_b   1.000
_cell.length_c   1.000
_cell.angle_alpha   90.00
_cell.angle_beta   90.00
_cell.angle_gamma   90.00
#
_symmetry.space_group_name_H-M   'P 1'
#
loop_
_entity.id
_entity.type
_entity.pdbx_description
1 polymer ?
#
loop_
_entity_poly.entity_id
_entity_poly.type
_entity_poly.pdbx_seq_one_letter_code
_entity_poly.pdbx_strand_id
1 'polypeptide(L)'
;KTVLAAFGGAWIDEQDNGDGTKTLAMQLSGAREIAFAMRAEGEIRQTRAGDVLITALAENTRTASRLREAAADALEAIEKLGFSYPFSSLTVVQAQTGRADGALGSALVAVDADAKADELLAQMTRLCARQIFGVQVENDPWNAPWLSETLASCVELMAYRQREGDAAYEKRFYDEIEIATRLTRPHGVVIGASTEHFGGDGEMTQVLRDAGAANLMGIEQAVGQEAFIRALQTYIAENAGGIGSLEALESALERETGSDWSGYLADMLAS
;
A
#
# COMPACT_ATOMS: atom_id res chain seq x y z
N LYS A 1 6.02 12.93 32.01
CA LYS A 1 5.03 12.55 30.97
C LYS A 1 5.50 11.22 30.37
N THR A 2 4.63 10.24 30.32
CA THR A 2 4.94 8.96 29.65
C THR A 2 4.84 9.16 28.15
N VAL A 3 5.91 8.84 27.42
CA VAL A 3 5.88 8.84 25.94
C VAL A 3 5.25 7.54 25.46
N LEU A 4 4.27 7.64 24.59
CA LEU A 4 3.71 6.49 23.86
C LEU A 4 4.59 6.20 22.65
N ALA A 5 4.96 4.95 22.48
CA ALA A 5 5.75 4.51 21.33
C ALA A 5 5.00 3.39 20.59
N ALA A 6 5.06 3.41 19.26
CA ALA A 6 4.51 2.39 18.40
C ALA A 6 5.53 2.06 17.30
N PHE A 7 5.65 0.80 16.95
CA PHE A 7 6.69 0.25 16.08
C PHE A 7 6.08 -0.69 15.05
N GLY A 8 6.74 -0.85 13.94
CA GLY A 8 6.38 -1.82 12.91
C GLY A 8 6.75 -3.28 13.26
N GLY A 9 6.72 -3.69 14.53
CA GLY A 9 7.14 -5.04 14.90
C GLY A 9 6.48 -5.56 16.17
N ALA A 10 6.85 -6.77 16.54
CA ALA A 10 6.40 -7.40 17.77
C ALA A 10 7.15 -6.82 18.97
N TRP A 11 6.41 -6.62 20.05
CA TRP A 11 6.96 -6.24 21.35
C TRP A 11 7.73 -7.40 21.97
N ILE A 12 8.98 -7.18 22.38
CA ILE A 12 9.83 -8.18 23.00
C ILE A 12 9.97 -7.94 24.50
N ASP A 13 10.38 -6.72 24.89
CA ASP A 13 10.66 -6.40 26.29
C ASP A 13 10.51 -4.89 26.57
N GLU A 14 10.25 -4.57 27.82
CA GLU A 14 10.26 -3.20 28.34
C GLU A 14 10.97 -3.19 29.67
N GLN A 15 12.01 -2.38 29.80
CA GLN A 15 12.81 -2.20 31.01
C GLN A 15 12.69 -0.75 31.50
N ASP A 16 12.26 -0.56 32.76
CA ASP A 16 12.39 0.71 33.46
C ASP A 16 13.83 0.85 33.97
N ASN A 17 14.51 1.93 33.58
CA ASN A 17 15.91 2.17 33.94
C ASN A 17 16.06 2.83 35.32
N GLY A 18 14.98 3.22 35.98
CA GLY A 18 14.99 3.84 37.33
C GLY A 18 15.44 5.31 37.38
N ASP A 19 15.75 5.91 36.24
CA ASP A 19 16.14 7.30 36.06
C ASP A 19 15.08 8.17 35.37
N GLY A 20 13.86 7.63 35.23
CA GLY A 20 12.76 8.26 34.51
C GLY A 20 12.77 7.94 33.01
N THR A 21 13.66 7.09 32.55
CA THR A 21 13.70 6.54 31.17
C THR A 21 13.34 5.07 31.15
N LYS A 22 12.98 4.57 29.96
CA LYS A 22 12.76 3.15 29.72
C LYS A 22 13.38 2.70 28.41
N THR A 23 13.79 1.46 28.38
CA THR A 23 14.26 0.76 27.17
C THR A 23 13.16 -0.12 26.65
N LEU A 24 12.88 -0.02 25.34
CA LEU A 24 11.89 -0.83 24.64
C LEU A 24 12.62 -1.70 23.61
N ALA A 25 12.37 -3.01 23.64
CA ALA A 25 12.93 -3.94 22.67
C ALA A 25 11.80 -4.47 21.76
N MET A 26 12.04 -4.43 20.46
CA MET A 26 11.10 -4.86 19.43
C MET A 26 11.80 -5.66 18.34
N GLN A 27 11.05 -6.53 17.68
CA GLN A 27 11.58 -7.36 16.60
C GLN A 27 10.58 -7.38 15.43
N LEU A 28 11.11 -7.26 14.23
CA LEU A 28 10.40 -7.46 12.99
C LEU A 28 11.28 -8.30 12.05
N SER A 29 10.76 -9.44 11.58
CA SER A 29 11.44 -10.27 10.59
C SER A 29 11.04 -9.83 9.18
N GLY A 30 11.98 -9.87 8.23
CA GLY A 30 11.74 -9.49 6.84
C GLY A 30 11.59 -7.98 6.62
N ALA A 31 11.97 -7.16 7.60
CA ALA A 31 11.95 -5.71 7.47
C ALA A 31 13.05 -5.20 6.53
N ARG A 32 12.75 -4.14 5.79
CA ARG A 32 13.72 -3.40 4.97
C ARG A 32 14.37 -2.27 5.77
N GLU A 33 13.61 -1.66 6.66
CA GLU A 33 14.04 -0.60 7.56
C GLU A 33 13.33 -0.72 8.91
N ILE A 34 13.76 0.08 9.87
CA ILE A 34 13.12 0.19 11.19
C ILE A 34 12.24 1.45 11.19
N ALA A 35 10.93 1.25 11.35
CA ALA A 35 9.97 2.33 11.47
C ALA A 35 9.38 2.39 12.88
N PHE A 36 9.32 3.59 13.45
CA PHE A 36 8.67 3.83 14.73
C PHE A 36 8.05 5.23 14.82
N ALA A 37 7.07 5.37 15.69
CA ALA A 37 6.45 6.64 16.02
C ALA A 37 6.37 6.84 17.53
N MET A 38 6.51 8.07 17.97
CA MET A 38 6.39 8.45 19.38
C MET A 38 5.47 9.66 19.55
N ARG A 39 4.67 9.65 20.61
CA ARG A 39 3.80 10.78 20.99
C ARG A 39 3.89 11.02 22.49
N ALA A 40 3.89 12.29 22.88
CA ALA A 40 3.84 12.69 24.32
C ALA A 40 2.45 12.47 24.92
N GLU A 41 1.40 12.50 24.10
CA GLU A 41 0.00 12.35 24.49
C GLU A 41 -0.73 11.58 23.37
N GLY A 42 -1.73 10.79 23.74
CA GLY A 42 -2.52 10.02 22.77
C GLY A 42 -3.05 8.72 23.35
N GLU A 43 -3.51 7.86 22.45
CA GLU A 43 -4.12 6.58 22.76
C GLU A 43 -3.58 5.49 21.84
N ILE A 44 -3.38 4.32 22.40
CA ILE A 44 -3.09 3.09 21.66
C ILE A 44 -4.31 2.19 21.72
N ARG A 45 -4.72 1.66 20.57
CA ARG A 45 -5.77 0.64 20.44
C ARG A 45 -5.24 -0.53 19.63
N GLN A 46 -5.57 -1.73 20.08
CA GLN A 46 -5.12 -2.95 19.42
C GLN A 46 -6.30 -3.86 19.06
N THR A 47 -6.12 -4.65 18.00
CA THR A 47 -6.98 -5.77 17.60
C THR A 47 -6.17 -6.78 16.80
N ARG A 48 -6.80 -7.90 16.45
CA ARG A 48 -6.24 -8.84 15.48
C ARG A 48 -7.15 -8.95 14.26
N ALA A 49 -6.50 -9.05 13.09
CA ALA A 49 -7.12 -9.51 11.86
C ALA A 49 -6.37 -10.78 11.45
N GLY A 50 -7.03 -11.94 11.57
CA GLY A 50 -6.33 -13.22 11.49
C GLY A 50 -5.13 -13.29 12.45
N ASP A 51 -3.96 -13.60 11.93
CA ASP A 51 -2.72 -13.68 12.70
C ASP A 51 -2.00 -12.34 12.86
N VAL A 52 -2.47 -11.27 12.22
CA VAL A 52 -1.84 -9.95 12.27
C VAL A 52 -2.32 -9.16 13.49
N LEU A 53 -1.39 -8.72 14.33
CA LEU A 53 -1.65 -7.78 15.43
C LEU A 53 -1.65 -6.35 14.89
N ILE A 54 -2.80 -5.70 14.91
CA ILE A 54 -2.94 -4.30 14.53
C ILE A 54 -2.81 -3.42 15.77
N THR A 55 -1.91 -2.44 15.72
CA THR A 55 -1.73 -1.41 16.75
C THR A 55 -1.97 -0.03 16.14
N ALA A 56 -2.96 0.71 16.63
CA ALA A 56 -3.23 2.07 16.20
C ALA A 56 -2.81 3.08 17.28
N LEU A 57 -2.00 4.06 16.91
CA LEU A 57 -1.55 5.18 17.75
C LEU A 57 -2.13 6.48 17.22
N ALA A 58 -2.97 7.15 18.01
CA ALA A 58 -3.61 8.40 17.63
C ALA A 58 -3.77 9.35 18.81
N GLU A 59 -4.25 10.56 18.54
CA GLU A 59 -4.44 11.61 19.56
C GLU A 59 -5.51 11.26 20.60
N ASN A 60 -6.53 10.47 20.22
CA ASN A 60 -7.64 10.10 21.07
C ASN A 60 -8.18 8.69 20.73
N THR A 61 -8.98 8.16 21.63
CA THR A 61 -9.59 6.83 21.53
C THR A 61 -10.42 6.64 20.24
N ARG A 62 -11.21 7.65 19.85
CA ARG A 62 -12.09 7.57 18.68
C ARG A 62 -11.25 7.44 17.40
N THR A 63 -10.25 8.26 17.25
CA THR A 63 -9.34 8.23 16.08
C THR A 63 -8.55 6.93 16.05
N ALA A 64 -7.97 6.49 17.18
CA ALA A 64 -7.26 5.22 17.27
C ALA A 64 -8.15 4.02 16.90
N SER A 65 -9.41 3.99 17.38
CA SER A 65 -10.36 2.94 17.00
C SER A 65 -10.69 2.94 15.53
N ARG A 66 -10.93 4.12 14.95
CA ARG A 66 -11.21 4.28 13.52
C ARG A 66 -10.05 3.80 12.64
N LEU A 67 -8.81 4.16 12.97
CA LEU A 67 -7.62 3.73 12.24
C LEU A 67 -7.42 2.21 12.34
N ARG A 68 -7.61 1.65 13.52
CA ARG A 68 -7.55 0.21 13.78
C ARG A 68 -8.58 -0.57 12.95
N GLU A 69 -9.82 -0.09 12.89
CA GLU A 69 -10.91 -0.69 12.12
C GLU A 69 -10.61 -0.63 10.63
N ALA A 70 -10.22 0.53 10.10
CA ALA A 70 -9.84 0.67 8.70
C ALA A 70 -8.67 -0.25 8.30
N ALA A 71 -7.70 -0.46 9.20
CA ALA A 71 -6.61 -1.40 8.96
C ALA A 71 -7.08 -2.87 8.95
N ALA A 72 -7.98 -3.24 9.84
CA ALA A 72 -8.55 -4.59 9.86
C ALA A 72 -9.36 -4.87 8.59
N ASP A 73 -10.21 -3.94 8.18
CA ASP A 73 -11.02 -4.04 6.97
C ASP A 73 -10.13 -4.11 5.70
N ALA A 74 -9.03 -3.33 5.67
CA ALA A 74 -8.07 -3.36 4.57
C ALA A 74 -7.34 -4.70 4.45
N LEU A 75 -6.88 -5.26 5.57
CA LEU A 75 -6.22 -6.58 5.59
C LEU A 75 -7.20 -7.69 5.18
N GLU A 76 -8.43 -7.65 5.68
CA GLU A 76 -9.47 -8.62 5.29
C GLU A 76 -9.79 -8.53 3.79
N ALA A 77 -9.85 -7.32 3.22
CA ALA A 77 -10.10 -7.12 1.79
C ALA A 77 -8.97 -7.69 0.92
N ILE A 78 -7.71 -7.48 1.33
CA ILE A 78 -6.54 -8.01 0.65
C ILE A 78 -6.50 -9.54 0.73
N GLU A 79 -6.81 -10.12 1.89
CA GLU A 79 -6.88 -11.56 2.09
C GLU A 79 -7.98 -12.21 1.23
N LYS A 80 -9.16 -11.60 1.14
CA LYS A 80 -10.26 -12.05 0.28
C LYS A 80 -9.89 -12.07 -1.21
N LEU A 81 -8.98 -11.23 -1.66
CA LEU A 81 -8.40 -11.28 -3.00
C LEU A 81 -7.33 -12.38 -3.15
N GLY A 82 -6.96 -13.06 -2.07
CA GLY A 82 -5.96 -14.13 -2.08
C GLY A 82 -4.52 -13.64 -1.91
N PHE A 83 -4.30 -12.41 -1.44
CA PHE A 83 -2.97 -11.92 -1.08
C PHE A 83 -2.73 -12.07 0.41
N SER A 84 -1.51 -12.44 0.80
CA SER A 84 -1.10 -12.56 2.18
C SER A 84 -0.31 -11.32 2.63
N TYR A 85 -0.71 -10.72 3.74
CA TYR A 85 0.05 -9.64 4.35
C TYR A 85 1.38 -10.19 4.91
N PRO A 86 2.54 -9.55 4.65
CA PRO A 86 3.84 -10.18 4.89
C PRO A 86 4.30 -10.20 6.34
N PHE A 87 3.66 -9.46 7.24
CA PHE A 87 4.11 -9.34 8.63
C PHE A 87 3.07 -9.85 9.63
N SER A 88 3.51 -10.26 10.82
CA SER A 88 2.63 -10.64 11.93
C SER A 88 2.06 -9.44 12.71
N SER A 89 2.45 -8.22 12.35
CA SER A 89 1.99 -6.98 12.96
C SER A 89 1.80 -5.88 11.92
N LEU A 90 0.88 -4.95 12.19
CA LEU A 90 0.70 -3.70 11.46
C LEU A 90 0.48 -2.58 12.46
N THR A 91 1.32 -1.59 12.42
CA THR A 91 1.17 -0.36 13.20
C THR A 91 0.63 0.77 12.33
N VAL A 92 -0.45 1.38 12.78
CA VAL A 92 -1.08 2.54 12.12
C VAL A 92 -0.96 3.75 13.01
N VAL A 93 -0.40 4.83 12.48
CA VAL A 93 -0.14 6.06 13.23
C VAL A 93 -0.90 7.22 12.61
N GLN A 94 -1.65 7.96 13.44
CA GLN A 94 -2.14 9.27 13.03
C GLN A 94 -0.97 10.23 12.94
N ALA A 95 -0.72 10.77 11.76
CA ALA A 95 0.28 11.80 11.52
C ALA A 95 -0.18 12.74 10.41
N GLN A 96 0.17 14.00 10.54
CA GLN A 96 0.08 14.95 9.42
C GLN A 96 1.32 14.74 8.56
N THR A 97 1.20 13.88 7.57
CA THR A 97 2.33 13.51 6.71
C THR A 97 2.64 14.56 5.65
N GLY A 98 1.67 15.43 5.35
CA GLY A 98 1.72 16.35 4.22
C GLY A 98 1.66 15.63 2.85
N ARG A 99 1.43 14.31 2.86
CA ARG A 99 1.36 13.46 1.67
C ARG A 99 -0.05 12.92 1.53
N ALA A 100 -0.57 12.99 0.32
CA ALA A 100 -1.93 12.48 0.02
C ALA A 100 -2.09 10.99 0.37
N ASP A 101 -0.99 10.22 0.33
CA ASP A 101 -0.97 8.78 0.55
C ASP A 101 -0.48 8.34 1.92
N GLY A 102 -0.14 9.28 2.78
CA GLY A 102 0.49 8.94 4.04
C GLY A 102 1.98 8.58 3.90
N ALA A 103 2.53 7.90 4.89
CA ALA A 103 3.90 7.41 4.90
C ALA A 103 3.94 5.91 5.17
N LEU A 104 4.94 5.25 4.61
CA LEU A 104 5.14 3.81 4.68
C LEU A 104 6.50 3.49 5.31
N GLY A 105 6.50 2.53 6.20
CA GLY A 105 7.66 1.81 6.69
C GLY A 105 7.31 0.34 6.89
N SER A 106 8.30 -0.53 7.10
CA SER A 106 8.05 -1.97 7.29
C SER A 106 7.11 -2.21 8.47
N ALA A 107 5.95 -2.81 8.19
CA ALA A 107 4.85 -3.05 9.13
C ALA A 107 4.34 -1.80 9.87
N LEU A 108 4.62 -0.58 9.37
CA LEU A 108 4.11 0.67 9.91
C LEU A 108 3.60 1.57 8.78
N VAL A 109 2.42 2.14 8.99
CA VAL A 109 1.83 3.13 8.10
C VAL A 109 1.42 4.37 8.91
N ALA A 110 1.65 5.55 8.36
CA ALA A 110 1.22 6.81 8.95
C ALA A 110 0.22 7.49 8.02
N VAL A 111 -0.93 7.86 8.54
CA VAL A 111 -2.04 8.41 7.76
C VAL A 111 -2.61 9.67 8.41
N ASP A 112 -3.17 10.55 7.59
CA ASP A 112 -4.02 11.64 8.06
C ASP A 112 -5.42 11.06 8.41
N ALA A 113 -5.83 11.25 9.66
CA ALA A 113 -7.08 10.69 10.15
C ALA A 113 -8.32 11.55 9.81
N ASP A 114 -8.16 12.70 9.16
CA ASP A 114 -9.28 13.60 8.82
C ASP A 114 -10.01 13.18 7.53
N ALA A 115 -9.45 12.25 6.76
CA ALA A 115 -10.09 11.70 5.56
C ALA A 115 -11.47 11.10 5.86
N LYS A 116 -12.38 11.09 4.89
CA LYS A 116 -13.66 10.37 5.01
C LYS A 116 -13.44 8.86 5.17
N ALA A 117 -14.46 8.13 5.61
CA ALA A 117 -14.32 6.70 5.90
C ALA A 117 -13.87 5.90 4.67
N ASP A 118 -14.49 6.14 3.51
CA ASP A 118 -14.16 5.43 2.27
C ASP A 118 -12.78 5.80 1.74
N GLU A 119 -12.39 7.08 1.84
CA GLU A 119 -11.06 7.57 1.47
C GLU A 119 -9.98 6.95 2.38
N LEU A 120 -10.25 6.89 3.70
CA LEU A 120 -9.35 6.27 4.66
C LEU A 120 -9.17 4.77 4.39
N LEU A 121 -10.26 4.06 4.08
CA LEU A 121 -10.21 2.63 3.77
C LEU A 121 -9.45 2.38 2.47
N ALA A 122 -9.69 3.17 1.42
CA ALA A 122 -8.96 3.08 0.17
C ALA A 122 -7.46 3.34 0.37
N GLN A 123 -7.11 4.40 1.11
CA GLN A 123 -5.72 4.71 1.48
C GLN A 123 -5.08 3.57 2.28
N MET A 124 -5.79 3.05 3.29
CA MET A 124 -5.29 1.95 4.13
C MET A 124 -5.07 0.68 3.31
N THR A 125 -5.99 0.34 2.39
CA THR A 125 -5.86 -0.83 1.51
C THR A 125 -4.62 -0.70 0.62
N ARG A 126 -4.37 0.48 0.03
CA ARG A 126 -3.16 0.73 -0.75
C ARG A 126 -1.88 0.61 0.08
N LEU A 127 -1.85 1.21 1.27
CA LEU A 127 -0.68 1.14 2.16
C LEU A 127 -0.40 -0.29 2.61
N CYS A 128 -1.44 -1.09 2.89
CA CYS A 128 -1.28 -2.52 3.19
C CYS A 128 -0.80 -3.31 1.96
N ALA A 129 -1.31 -3.01 0.76
CA ALA A 129 -0.83 -3.62 -0.48
C ALA A 129 0.63 -3.22 -0.79
N ARG A 130 1.05 -2.01 -0.47
CA ARG A 130 2.45 -1.57 -0.59
C ARG A 130 3.40 -2.28 0.39
N GLN A 131 2.92 -2.85 1.50
CA GLN A 131 3.74 -3.77 2.30
C GLN A 131 4.12 -5.03 1.51
N ILE A 132 3.28 -5.42 0.55
CA ILE A 132 3.54 -6.55 -0.35
C ILE A 132 4.44 -6.10 -1.50
N PHE A 133 4.01 -5.06 -2.27
CA PHE A 133 4.64 -4.64 -3.52
C PHE A 133 5.74 -3.57 -3.39
N GLY A 134 6.10 -3.18 -2.18
CA GLY A 134 7.16 -2.18 -1.94
C GLY A 134 8.06 -2.54 -0.76
N VAL A 135 7.66 -3.54 0.05
CA VAL A 135 8.45 -4.00 1.20
C VAL A 135 8.79 -5.48 1.07
N GLN A 136 7.82 -6.37 0.89
CA GLN A 136 8.07 -7.79 0.69
C GLN A 136 8.77 -8.06 -0.64
N VAL A 137 8.22 -7.51 -1.73
CA VAL A 137 8.90 -7.40 -3.02
C VAL A 137 9.31 -5.96 -3.18
N GLU A 138 10.59 -5.68 -2.99
CA GLU A 138 11.12 -4.32 -3.15
C GLU A 138 11.16 -3.96 -4.64
N ASN A 139 11.10 -2.69 -4.97
CA ASN A 139 11.37 -2.17 -6.29
C ASN A 139 12.48 -1.10 -6.20
N ASP A 140 13.03 -0.69 -7.31
CA ASP A 140 13.87 0.50 -7.37
C ASP A 140 12.98 1.75 -7.18
N PRO A 141 12.97 2.38 -6.00
CA PRO A 141 12.07 3.50 -5.72
C PRO A 141 12.44 4.76 -6.51
N TRP A 142 13.62 4.78 -7.10
CA TRP A 142 14.11 5.90 -7.89
C TRP A 142 13.77 5.75 -9.37
N ASN A 143 14.14 4.62 -9.97
CA ASN A 143 13.98 4.40 -11.41
C ASN A 143 12.68 3.71 -11.81
N ALA A 144 12.06 2.97 -10.91
CA ALA A 144 10.81 2.26 -11.16
C ALA A 144 9.79 2.42 -10.03
N PRO A 145 9.47 3.68 -9.59
CA PRO A 145 8.50 3.90 -8.51
C PRO A 145 7.11 3.37 -8.85
N TRP A 146 6.79 3.26 -10.14
CA TRP A 146 5.51 2.78 -10.64
C TRP A 146 5.17 1.36 -10.17
N LEU A 147 6.15 0.47 -10.05
CA LEU A 147 5.89 -0.93 -9.70
C LEU A 147 5.10 -1.05 -8.39
N SER A 148 5.57 -0.44 -7.31
CA SER A 148 4.88 -0.52 -6.03
C SER A 148 3.59 0.32 -5.99
N GLU A 149 3.60 1.51 -6.56
CA GLU A 149 2.45 2.42 -6.51
C GLU A 149 1.29 1.90 -7.36
N THR A 150 1.58 1.51 -8.60
CA THR A 150 0.57 1.02 -9.56
C THR A 150 -0.01 -0.33 -9.12
N LEU A 151 0.84 -1.29 -8.73
CA LEU A 151 0.38 -2.61 -8.30
C LEU A 151 -0.48 -2.53 -7.03
N ALA A 152 -0.09 -1.71 -6.06
CA ALA A 152 -0.89 -1.51 -4.85
C ALA A 152 -2.25 -0.83 -5.15
N SER A 153 -2.28 0.08 -6.12
CA SER A 153 -3.53 0.71 -6.56
C SER A 153 -4.46 -0.26 -7.28
N CYS A 154 -3.93 -1.19 -8.08
CA CYS A 154 -4.73 -2.26 -8.67
C CYS A 154 -5.37 -3.14 -7.59
N VAL A 155 -4.63 -3.49 -6.54
CA VAL A 155 -5.19 -4.25 -5.41
C VAL A 155 -6.30 -3.47 -4.70
N GLU A 156 -6.13 -2.18 -4.49
CA GLU A 156 -7.16 -1.32 -3.89
C GLU A 156 -8.42 -1.27 -4.76
N LEU A 157 -8.27 -1.11 -6.07
CA LEU A 157 -9.40 -1.09 -7.01
C LEU A 157 -10.14 -2.43 -7.04
N MET A 158 -9.43 -3.55 -7.05
CA MET A 158 -10.04 -4.89 -6.98
C MET A 158 -10.75 -5.11 -5.65
N ALA A 159 -10.16 -4.66 -4.54
CA ALA A 159 -10.79 -4.72 -3.21
C ALA A 159 -12.04 -3.85 -3.12
N TYR A 160 -12.02 -2.66 -3.71
CA TYR A 160 -13.19 -1.79 -3.81
C TYR A 160 -14.30 -2.48 -4.62
N ARG A 161 -13.98 -3.03 -5.79
CA ARG A 161 -14.93 -3.77 -6.63
C ARG A 161 -15.57 -4.95 -5.90
N GLN A 162 -14.77 -5.71 -5.15
CA GLN A 162 -15.27 -6.84 -4.36
C GLN A 162 -16.24 -6.40 -3.25
N ARG A 163 -16.00 -5.23 -2.65
CA ARG A 163 -16.82 -4.69 -1.56
C ARG A 163 -18.10 -4.03 -2.07
N GLU A 164 -18.00 -3.17 -3.07
CA GLU A 164 -19.09 -2.30 -3.52
C GLU A 164 -19.82 -2.83 -4.76
N GLY A 165 -19.25 -3.82 -5.44
CA GLY A 165 -19.78 -4.41 -6.66
C GLY A 165 -19.36 -3.70 -7.94
N ASP A 166 -19.61 -4.38 -9.09
CA ASP A 166 -19.15 -3.93 -10.40
C ASP A 166 -19.69 -2.54 -10.79
N ALA A 167 -20.96 -2.25 -10.58
CA ALA A 167 -21.54 -0.96 -10.96
C ALA A 167 -20.93 0.24 -10.21
N ALA A 168 -20.61 0.07 -8.92
CA ALA A 168 -19.93 1.11 -8.15
C ALA A 168 -18.47 1.27 -8.58
N TYR A 169 -17.80 0.14 -8.86
CA TYR A 169 -16.44 0.13 -9.39
C TYR A 169 -16.36 0.82 -10.76
N GLU A 170 -17.21 0.48 -11.73
CA GLU A 170 -17.22 1.09 -13.06
C GLU A 170 -17.43 2.59 -12.98
N LYS A 171 -18.38 3.03 -12.13
CA LYS A 171 -18.63 4.45 -11.92
C LYS A 171 -17.40 5.17 -11.35
N ARG A 172 -16.79 4.62 -10.29
CA ARG A 172 -15.61 5.21 -9.66
C ARG A 172 -14.42 5.22 -10.61
N PHE A 173 -14.18 4.10 -11.30
CA PHE A 173 -13.09 3.96 -12.25
C PHE A 173 -13.21 5.00 -13.38
N TYR A 174 -14.40 5.17 -13.93
CA TYR A 174 -14.66 6.15 -14.98
C TYR A 174 -14.54 7.59 -14.49
N ASP A 175 -15.24 7.93 -13.41
CA ASP A 175 -15.34 9.33 -12.94
C ASP A 175 -14.04 9.83 -12.26
N GLU A 176 -13.44 9.01 -11.40
CA GLU A 176 -12.34 9.44 -10.54
C GLU A 176 -10.96 9.09 -11.11
N ILE A 177 -10.87 8.06 -11.94
CA ILE A 177 -9.59 7.60 -12.47
C ILE A 177 -9.48 7.95 -13.95
N GLU A 178 -10.35 7.45 -14.82
CA GLU A 178 -10.20 7.63 -16.27
C GLU A 178 -10.41 9.07 -16.69
N ILE A 179 -11.50 9.73 -16.27
CA ILE A 179 -11.76 11.14 -16.61
C ILE A 179 -10.75 12.06 -15.93
N ALA A 180 -10.48 11.88 -14.65
CA ALA A 180 -9.51 12.71 -13.92
C ALA A 180 -8.13 12.61 -14.57
N THR A 181 -7.67 11.39 -14.89
CA THR A 181 -6.40 11.16 -15.58
C THR A 181 -6.34 11.88 -16.92
N ARG A 182 -7.41 11.80 -17.74
CA ARG A 182 -7.46 12.46 -19.06
C ARG A 182 -7.47 13.99 -18.98
N LEU A 183 -8.14 14.56 -17.96
CA LEU A 183 -8.34 16.01 -17.84
C LEU A 183 -7.19 16.72 -17.12
N THR A 184 -6.54 16.04 -16.19
CA THR A 184 -5.60 16.69 -15.26
C THR A 184 -4.19 16.13 -15.32
N ARG A 185 -3.96 15.10 -16.16
CA ARG A 185 -2.64 14.48 -16.30
C ARG A 185 -1.59 15.51 -16.69
N PRO A 186 -0.47 15.57 -15.96
CA PRO A 186 0.62 16.46 -16.29
C PRO A 186 1.18 16.16 -17.68
N HIS A 187 1.43 17.20 -18.47
CA HIS A 187 2.03 17.03 -19.78
C HIS A 187 3.52 16.71 -19.65
N GLY A 188 3.95 15.61 -20.28
CA GLY A 188 5.37 15.27 -20.43
C GLY A 188 5.93 14.35 -19.35
N VAL A 189 5.16 13.97 -18.32
CA VAL A 189 5.58 12.94 -17.36
C VAL A 189 4.86 11.64 -17.69
N VAL A 190 5.64 10.57 -17.92
CA VAL A 190 5.14 9.24 -18.29
C VAL A 190 5.14 8.31 -17.06
N ILE A 191 4.36 7.23 -17.12
CA ILE A 191 4.26 6.26 -16.02
C ILE A 191 5.63 5.64 -15.69
N GLY A 192 6.46 5.37 -16.69
CA GLY A 192 7.82 4.83 -16.53
C GLY A 192 8.88 5.84 -16.09
N ALA A 193 8.50 7.08 -15.77
CA ALA A 193 9.46 8.10 -15.36
C ALA A 193 10.11 7.77 -14.00
N SER A 194 11.39 8.16 -13.85
CA SER A 194 12.06 8.11 -12.55
C SER A 194 11.55 9.21 -11.61
N THR A 195 11.70 8.99 -10.31
CA THR A 195 11.15 9.86 -9.26
C THR A 195 11.51 11.34 -9.41
N GLU A 196 12.70 11.67 -9.93
CA GLU A 196 13.16 13.04 -10.13
C GLU A 196 12.37 13.85 -11.18
N HIS A 197 11.62 13.17 -12.06
CA HIS A 197 10.84 13.83 -13.10
C HIS A 197 9.47 14.30 -12.64
N PHE A 198 9.04 13.88 -11.44
CA PHE A 198 7.78 14.32 -10.87
C PHE A 198 7.95 15.64 -10.12
N GLY A 199 7.05 16.60 -10.36
CA GLY A 199 7.04 17.91 -9.70
C GLY A 199 6.60 17.87 -8.22
N GLY A 200 6.25 16.71 -7.71
CA GLY A 200 5.88 16.45 -6.32
C GLY A 200 4.94 15.27 -6.14
N ASP A 201 4.60 14.98 -4.89
CA ASP A 201 3.78 13.81 -4.51
C ASP A 201 2.40 13.78 -5.21
N GLY A 202 1.78 14.93 -5.44
CA GLY A 202 0.46 14.99 -6.10
C GLY A 202 0.53 14.56 -7.57
N GLU A 203 1.55 14.98 -8.30
CA GLU A 203 1.78 14.57 -9.67
C GLU A 203 2.14 13.09 -9.77
N MET A 204 3.05 12.63 -8.90
CA MET A 204 3.43 11.22 -8.82
C MET A 204 2.22 10.34 -8.52
N THR A 205 1.36 10.73 -7.56
CA THR A 205 0.11 10.06 -7.26
C THR A 205 -0.77 9.93 -8.49
N GLN A 206 -1.00 11.03 -9.21
CA GLN A 206 -1.89 11.04 -10.37
C GLN A 206 -1.36 10.18 -11.52
N VAL A 207 -0.06 10.21 -11.77
CA VAL A 207 0.54 9.43 -12.86
C VAL A 207 0.65 7.95 -12.48
N LEU A 208 1.20 7.63 -11.32
CA LEU A 208 1.51 6.24 -10.97
C LEU A 208 0.31 5.49 -10.43
N ARG A 209 -0.50 6.11 -9.57
CA ARG A 209 -1.66 5.47 -8.95
C ARG A 209 -2.86 5.46 -9.86
N ASP A 210 -3.19 6.60 -10.46
CA ASP A 210 -4.43 6.72 -11.21
C ASP A 210 -4.22 6.26 -12.66
N ALA A 211 -3.29 6.90 -13.40
CA ALA A 211 -3.02 6.51 -14.79
C ALA A 211 -2.37 5.13 -14.90
N GLY A 212 -1.40 4.82 -14.05
CA GLY A 212 -0.74 3.52 -14.01
C GLY A 212 -1.74 2.39 -13.73
N ALA A 213 -2.57 2.54 -12.68
CA ALA A 213 -3.58 1.53 -12.36
C ALA A 213 -4.66 1.42 -13.45
N ALA A 214 -5.10 2.54 -14.03
CA ALA A 214 -6.05 2.50 -15.14
C ALA A 214 -5.55 1.67 -16.31
N ASN A 215 -4.26 1.84 -16.67
CA ASN A 215 -3.64 1.05 -17.74
C ASN A 215 -3.45 -0.42 -17.34
N LEU A 216 -2.92 -0.69 -16.15
CA LEU A 216 -2.64 -2.07 -15.72
C LEU A 216 -3.94 -2.88 -15.51
N MET A 217 -5.03 -2.25 -15.06
CA MET A 217 -6.36 -2.86 -15.00
C MET A 217 -6.92 -3.19 -16.40
N GLY A 218 -6.38 -2.63 -17.49
CA GLY A 218 -6.67 -3.07 -18.85
C GLY A 218 -6.22 -4.50 -19.12
N ILE A 219 -5.13 -4.96 -18.51
CA ILE A 219 -4.73 -6.38 -18.57
C ILE A 219 -5.74 -7.23 -17.79
N GLU A 220 -6.12 -6.80 -16.58
CA GLU A 220 -7.16 -7.49 -15.78
C GLU A 220 -8.46 -7.67 -16.58
N GLN A 221 -8.93 -6.62 -17.25
CA GLN A 221 -10.12 -6.69 -18.09
C GLN A 221 -9.99 -7.67 -19.26
N ALA A 222 -8.81 -7.77 -19.86
CA ALA A 222 -8.56 -8.66 -21.00
C ALA A 222 -8.47 -10.14 -20.60
N VAL A 223 -7.87 -10.46 -19.44
CA VAL A 223 -7.60 -11.84 -19.01
C VAL A 223 -8.53 -12.34 -17.91
N GLY A 224 -9.28 -11.45 -17.28
CA GLY A 224 -10.11 -11.69 -16.11
C GLY A 224 -9.34 -11.60 -14.79
N GLN A 225 -10.06 -11.18 -13.74
CA GLN A 225 -9.51 -10.91 -12.42
C GLN A 225 -8.73 -12.09 -11.83
N GLU A 226 -9.23 -13.31 -12.00
CA GLU A 226 -8.61 -14.52 -11.45
C GLU A 226 -7.23 -14.79 -12.05
N ALA A 227 -7.08 -14.69 -13.36
CA ALA A 227 -5.79 -14.87 -14.04
C ALA A 227 -4.81 -13.75 -13.69
N PHE A 228 -5.30 -12.52 -13.60
CA PHE A 228 -4.48 -11.37 -13.18
C PHE A 228 -3.98 -11.51 -11.74
N ILE A 229 -4.85 -11.92 -10.80
CA ILE A 229 -4.44 -12.17 -9.40
C ILE A 229 -3.39 -13.28 -9.33
N ARG A 230 -3.55 -14.40 -10.08
CA ARG A 230 -2.54 -15.46 -10.12
C ARG A 230 -1.20 -14.93 -10.63
N ALA A 231 -1.18 -14.09 -11.64
CA ALA A 231 0.06 -13.49 -12.13
C ALA A 231 0.74 -12.61 -11.07
N LEU A 232 -0.02 -11.80 -10.34
CA LEU A 232 0.53 -11.02 -9.23
C LEU A 232 1.03 -11.91 -8.07
N GLN A 233 0.34 -13.01 -7.76
CA GLN A 233 0.79 -13.98 -6.76
C GLN A 233 2.08 -14.68 -7.18
N THR A 234 2.21 -15.06 -8.45
CA THR A 234 3.43 -15.64 -9.03
C THR A 234 4.58 -14.63 -8.96
N TYR A 235 4.35 -13.37 -9.35
CA TYR A 235 5.32 -12.29 -9.23
C TYR A 235 5.81 -12.11 -7.78
N ILE A 236 4.90 -12.10 -6.79
CA ILE A 236 5.24 -11.99 -5.38
C ILE A 236 6.08 -13.21 -4.93
N ALA A 237 5.61 -14.43 -5.24
CA ALA A 237 6.28 -15.66 -4.77
C ALA A 237 7.72 -15.78 -5.29
N GLU A 238 7.97 -15.34 -6.52
CA GLU A 238 9.30 -15.43 -7.15
C GLU A 238 10.25 -14.31 -6.72
N ASN A 239 9.73 -13.18 -6.23
CA ASN A 239 10.54 -12.00 -5.91
C ASN A 239 10.51 -11.62 -4.42
N ALA A 240 9.80 -12.37 -3.57
CA ALA A 240 9.73 -12.09 -2.13
C ALA A 240 11.13 -12.06 -1.48
N GLY A 241 11.41 -10.98 -0.74
CA GLY A 241 12.72 -10.74 -0.13
C GLY A 241 13.79 -10.18 -1.10
N GLY A 242 13.46 -10.04 -2.39
CA GLY A 242 14.31 -9.49 -3.44
C GLY A 242 13.76 -8.19 -4.01
N ILE A 243 14.33 -7.78 -5.15
CA ILE A 243 13.92 -6.61 -5.92
C ILE A 243 13.17 -7.13 -7.15
N GLY A 244 11.91 -6.75 -7.27
CA GLY A 244 11.09 -7.02 -8.46
C GLY A 244 11.43 -6.07 -9.61
N SER A 245 11.13 -6.51 -10.82
CA SER A 245 11.39 -5.73 -12.04
C SER A 245 10.21 -5.83 -13.03
N LEU A 246 10.27 -5.01 -14.08
CA LEU A 246 9.34 -5.10 -15.21
C LEU A 246 9.37 -6.50 -15.83
N GLU A 247 10.55 -7.03 -16.09
CA GLU A 247 10.73 -8.34 -16.73
C GLU A 247 10.18 -9.48 -15.87
N ALA A 248 10.28 -9.35 -14.54
CA ALA A 248 9.69 -10.31 -13.61
C ALA A 248 8.15 -10.26 -13.66
N LEU A 249 7.56 -9.06 -13.75
CA LEU A 249 6.12 -8.89 -13.91
C LEU A 249 5.63 -9.42 -15.27
N GLU A 250 6.33 -9.11 -16.36
CA GLU A 250 6.06 -9.63 -17.71
C GLU A 250 6.06 -11.17 -17.72
N SER A 251 7.10 -11.78 -17.15
CA SER A 251 7.22 -13.24 -17.08
C SER A 251 6.08 -13.90 -16.29
N ALA A 252 5.67 -13.27 -15.19
CA ALA A 252 4.57 -13.77 -14.37
C ALA A 252 3.22 -13.65 -15.13
N LEU A 253 2.98 -12.52 -15.80
CA LEU A 253 1.80 -12.30 -16.63
C LEU A 253 1.75 -13.29 -17.80
N GLU A 254 2.83 -13.48 -18.55
CA GLU A 254 2.90 -14.42 -19.67
C GLU A 254 2.60 -15.85 -19.21
N ARG A 255 3.20 -16.28 -18.11
CA ARG A 255 2.99 -17.62 -17.56
C ARG A 255 1.55 -17.90 -17.18
N GLU A 256 0.89 -16.96 -16.51
CA GLU A 256 -0.45 -17.17 -15.96
C GLU A 256 -1.56 -16.89 -16.97
N THR A 257 -1.29 -16.10 -18.01
CA THR A 257 -2.28 -15.71 -19.01
C THR A 257 -2.06 -16.37 -20.38
N GLY A 258 -0.84 -16.87 -20.64
CA GLY A 258 -0.44 -17.43 -21.93
C GLY A 258 -0.28 -16.38 -23.04
N SER A 259 -0.22 -15.10 -22.70
CA SER A 259 -0.11 -13.97 -23.65
C SER A 259 1.13 -13.13 -23.36
N ASP A 260 1.80 -12.68 -24.41
CA ASP A 260 2.89 -11.71 -24.32
C ASP A 260 2.33 -10.30 -24.06
N TRP A 261 2.71 -9.71 -22.93
CA TRP A 261 2.30 -8.38 -22.49
C TRP A 261 3.40 -7.32 -22.62
N SER A 262 4.59 -7.69 -23.11
CA SER A 262 5.77 -6.78 -23.16
C SER A 262 5.48 -5.50 -23.96
N GLY A 263 4.85 -5.62 -25.11
CA GLY A 263 4.46 -4.46 -25.92
C GLY A 263 3.46 -3.55 -25.23
N TYR A 264 2.44 -4.13 -24.58
CA TYR A 264 1.43 -3.37 -23.84
C TYR A 264 2.06 -2.60 -22.65
N LEU A 265 2.90 -3.27 -21.87
CA LEU A 265 3.59 -2.67 -20.73
C LEU A 265 4.58 -1.58 -21.15
N ALA A 266 5.29 -1.78 -22.27
CA ALA A 266 6.17 -0.75 -22.84
C ALA A 266 5.38 0.51 -23.25
N ASP A 267 4.23 0.34 -23.91
CA ASP A 267 3.34 1.44 -24.29
C ASP A 267 2.74 2.15 -23.06
N MET A 268 2.33 1.37 -22.04
CA MET A 268 1.88 1.90 -20.76
C MET A 268 2.92 2.78 -20.11
N LEU A 269 4.17 2.30 -20.02
CA LEU A 269 5.26 3.05 -19.38
C LEU A 269 5.67 4.31 -20.16
N ALA A 270 5.51 4.30 -21.46
CA ALA A 270 5.75 5.45 -22.34
C ALA A 270 4.58 6.45 -22.41
N SER A 271 3.47 6.09 -21.81
CA SER A 271 2.22 6.87 -21.87
C SER A 271 2.06 7.87 -20.74
#